data_e28030b5b7f40075d26f906b341c4abf
#
_entry.id   e28030b5b7f40075d26f906b341c4abf
#
_cell.length_a   1.000
_cell.length_b   1.000
_cell.length_c   1.000
_cell.angle_alpha   90.00
_cell.angle_beta   90.00
_cell.angle_gamma   90.00
#
_symmetry.space_group_name_H-M   'P 1'
#
loop_
_entity.id
_entity.type
_entity.pdbx_description
1 polymer ?
#
loop_
_entity_poly.entity_id
_entity_poly.type
_entity_poly.pdbx_seq_one_letter_code
_entity_poly.pdbx_strand_id
1 'polypeptide(L)'
;MSYHFIILQMTSYENNNNQGQNTPSFENTEIAFRHSSDTDLNRAYWLFKMINVNFLVKIGPPVTNFAMKVGLPIKSIIKATIFKHFCGGETIAECDNTIKNLYSGRVGTILDYSVEGEEEETVFDNTRDEIIRTIERAAKDKAIPLTVFKVTGVGRFGLLEKLDARLKLSDTEEEEWRRVQNRVLAICDKAYKANVPVMIDAEESWIQDTIDLLALTMMTRFNKQKPIVYNTYQMYRHDKLASMLNDHAIAQSEGFILGAKIVRGAYMEKERKRAEEKGYPSPIQPDKKSADLDYDSALDYCTSHINEIAFIAGTHNEESCRLLAELLNTKGIDHKHPHVYFSQLLGMSDNLSFNLAHADYNVAKYVPYGPVKAVLPYLFRRAQENTAIAGQMSRELSLISKERKRRKSA
;
A
#
# COMPACT_ATOMS: atom_id res chain seq x y z
N MET A 1 5.48 20.95 21.30
CA MET A 1 6.55 21.59 20.50
C MET A 1 5.95 22.09 19.20
N SER A 2 6.18 23.35 18.87
CA SER A 2 5.42 24.07 17.84
C SER A 2 5.76 23.57 16.42
N TYR A 3 4.74 23.42 15.56
CA TYR A 3 4.80 23.15 14.11
C TYR A 3 5.88 23.96 13.36
N HIS A 4 6.22 25.14 13.86
CA HIS A 4 7.23 26.04 13.30
C HIS A 4 8.68 25.53 13.45
N PHE A 5 8.95 24.64 14.40
CA PHE A 5 10.33 24.15 14.63
C PHE A 5 10.73 23.06 13.64
N ILE A 6 9.76 22.26 13.17
CA ILE A 6 9.98 21.18 12.18
C ILE A 6 10.23 21.80 10.79
N ILE A 7 9.53 22.89 10.45
CA ILE A 7 9.69 23.59 9.16
C ILE A 7 11.06 24.26 9.05
N LEU A 8 11.61 24.80 10.14
CA LEU A 8 12.90 25.48 10.14
C LEU A 8 14.12 24.54 10.00
N GLN A 9 13.98 23.26 10.38
CA GLN A 9 15.03 22.27 10.14
C GLN A 9 15.06 21.78 8.68
N MET A 10 13.93 21.73 7.99
CA MET A 10 13.86 21.26 6.58
C MET A 10 14.44 22.30 5.59
N THR A 11 14.34 23.59 5.87
CA THR A 11 14.93 24.64 5.01
C THR A 11 16.48 24.64 5.01
N SER A 12 17.13 23.95 5.94
CA SER A 12 18.59 23.79 5.94
C SER A 12 19.08 22.64 5.02
N TYR A 13 18.21 21.75 4.56
CA TYR A 13 18.57 20.64 3.67
C TYR A 13 18.67 21.03 2.19
N GLU A 14 18.07 22.15 1.77
CA GLU A 14 18.10 22.58 0.36
C GLU A 14 19.48 23.06 -0.13
N ASN A 15 20.47 23.23 0.74
CA ASN A 15 21.77 23.83 0.38
C ASN A 15 23.02 22.94 0.50
N ASN A 16 22.88 21.64 0.81
CA ASN A 16 24.03 20.73 0.81
C ASN A 16 23.97 19.74 -0.38
N ASN A 17 24.41 20.18 -1.53
CA ASN A 17 24.76 19.34 -2.68
C ASN A 17 26.05 18.53 -2.43
N ASN A 18 26.13 17.80 -1.36
CA ASN A 18 27.06 16.68 -1.22
C ASN A 18 26.28 15.40 -1.50
N GLN A 19 26.31 14.95 -2.77
CA GLN A 19 25.85 13.61 -3.18
C GLN A 19 26.62 12.59 -2.35
N GLY A 20 25.97 12.10 -1.28
CA GLY A 20 26.48 10.98 -0.49
C GLY A 20 26.65 9.76 -1.40
N GLN A 21 27.81 9.15 -1.39
CA GLN A 21 28.25 8.06 -2.28
C GLN A 21 27.44 6.75 -2.19
N ASN A 22 26.29 6.71 -1.47
CA ASN A 22 25.53 5.48 -1.18
C ASN A 22 24.03 5.53 -1.50
N THR A 23 23.50 6.58 -2.12
CA THR A 23 22.08 6.62 -2.49
C THR A 23 21.86 5.85 -3.79
N PRO A 24 20.92 4.87 -3.86
CA PRO A 24 20.72 4.07 -5.05
C PRO A 24 20.23 4.90 -6.23
N SER A 25 20.80 4.64 -7.42
CA SER A 25 20.32 5.24 -8.67
C SER A 25 19.09 4.52 -9.17
N PHE A 26 17.98 5.23 -9.34
CA PHE A 26 16.75 4.70 -9.92
C PHE A 26 16.71 4.70 -11.46
N GLU A 27 17.84 5.07 -12.10
CA GLU A 27 18.01 5.09 -13.57
C GLU A 27 18.54 3.77 -14.14
N ASN A 28 18.96 2.82 -13.29
CA ASN A 28 19.53 1.55 -13.74
C ASN A 28 18.40 0.59 -14.16
N THR A 29 18.10 0.57 -15.45
CA THR A 29 17.06 -0.28 -16.02
C THR A 29 17.48 -1.74 -16.12
N GLU A 30 18.77 -2.05 -16.16
CA GLU A 30 19.26 -3.43 -16.16
C GLU A 30 18.93 -4.13 -14.83
N ILE A 31 19.19 -3.48 -13.70
CA ILE A 31 18.82 -3.98 -12.39
C ILE A 31 17.28 -4.05 -12.27
N ALA A 32 16.60 -2.96 -12.64
CA ALA A 32 15.15 -2.82 -12.52
C ALA A 32 14.37 -3.94 -13.22
N PHE A 33 14.80 -4.34 -14.41
CA PHE A 33 14.08 -5.30 -15.26
C PHE A 33 14.80 -6.64 -15.45
N ARG A 34 15.87 -6.91 -14.69
CA ARG A 34 16.66 -8.16 -14.81
C ARG A 34 15.79 -9.42 -14.71
N HIS A 35 14.77 -9.39 -13.87
CA HIS A 35 13.88 -10.52 -13.60
C HIS A 35 12.65 -10.57 -14.53
N SER A 36 12.53 -9.62 -15.46
CA SER A 36 11.47 -9.58 -16.47
C SER A 36 11.94 -10.21 -17.77
N SER A 37 11.16 -11.13 -18.32
CA SER A 37 11.41 -11.65 -19.67
C SER A 37 11.14 -10.59 -20.74
N ASP A 38 11.69 -10.77 -21.95
CA ASP A 38 11.40 -9.86 -23.08
C ASP A 38 9.90 -9.84 -23.44
N THR A 39 9.23 -10.99 -23.27
CA THR A 39 7.79 -11.10 -23.47
C THR A 39 7.02 -10.25 -22.43
N ASP A 40 7.43 -10.31 -21.16
CA ASP A 40 6.79 -9.53 -20.09
C ASP A 40 7.05 -8.04 -20.26
N LEU A 41 8.28 -7.66 -20.63
CA LEU A 41 8.65 -6.29 -20.90
C LEU A 41 7.88 -5.71 -22.11
N ASN A 42 7.71 -6.50 -23.17
CA ASN A 42 6.92 -6.13 -24.35
C ASN A 42 5.42 -5.98 -23.97
N ARG A 43 4.88 -6.90 -23.17
CA ARG A 43 3.49 -6.82 -22.68
C ARG A 43 3.29 -5.55 -21.84
N ALA A 44 4.18 -5.26 -20.90
CA ALA A 44 4.15 -4.04 -20.08
C ALA A 44 4.20 -2.78 -20.97
N TYR A 45 5.09 -2.73 -21.96
CA TYR A 45 5.18 -1.61 -22.90
C TYR A 45 3.85 -1.32 -23.60
N TRP A 46 3.20 -2.34 -24.18
CA TRP A 46 1.94 -2.17 -24.86
C TRP A 46 0.79 -1.82 -23.91
N LEU A 47 0.77 -2.44 -22.71
CA LEU A 47 -0.20 -2.13 -21.69
C LEU A 47 -0.14 -0.67 -21.27
N PHE A 48 1.05 -0.16 -20.91
CA PHE A 48 1.23 1.24 -20.53
C PHE A 48 0.95 2.21 -21.69
N LYS A 49 1.28 1.83 -22.91
CA LYS A 49 0.93 2.62 -24.09
C LYS A 49 -0.58 2.72 -24.31
N MET A 50 -1.34 1.65 -24.05
CA MET A 50 -2.80 1.66 -24.14
C MET A 50 -3.46 2.45 -23.00
N ILE A 51 -2.98 2.28 -21.77
CA ILE A 51 -3.52 2.99 -20.59
C ILE A 51 -3.28 4.51 -20.73
N ASN A 52 -2.23 4.96 -21.40
CA ASN A 52 -1.99 6.38 -21.70
C ASN A 52 -3.08 7.04 -22.58
N VAL A 53 -4.01 6.24 -23.12
CA VAL A 53 -5.16 6.78 -23.86
C VAL A 53 -6.31 7.02 -22.88
N ASN A 54 -6.45 8.25 -22.37
CA ASN A 54 -7.45 8.67 -21.39
C ASN A 54 -8.89 8.17 -21.69
N PHE A 55 -9.23 8.08 -22.97
CA PHE A 55 -10.52 7.58 -23.42
C PHE A 55 -10.77 6.11 -23.03
N LEU A 56 -9.76 5.24 -23.18
CA LEU A 56 -9.86 3.83 -22.84
C LEU A 56 -10.03 3.61 -21.33
N VAL A 57 -9.39 4.44 -20.52
CA VAL A 57 -9.50 4.35 -19.05
C VAL A 57 -10.86 4.83 -18.54
N LYS A 58 -11.45 5.86 -19.16
CA LYS A 58 -12.78 6.35 -18.79
C LYS A 58 -13.91 5.40 -19.20
N ILE A 59 -13.82 4.80 -20.38
CA ILE A 59 -14.85 3.89 -20.92
C ILE A 59 -14.65 2.44 -20.47
N GLY A 60 -13.41 2.05 -20.18
CA GLY A 60 -13.07 0.68 -19.79
C GLY A 60 -13.95 0.12 -18.65
N PRO A 61 -14.08 0.77 -17.50
CA PRO A 61 -14.87 0.27 -16.39
C PRO A 61 -16.34 0.01 -16.74
N PRO A 62 -17.12 0.97 -17.30
CA PRO A 62 -18.52 0.74 -17.62
C PRO A 62 -18.70 -0.34 -18.72
N VAL A 63 -17.83 -0.37 -19.72
CA VAL A 63 -17.87 -1.40 -20.79
C VAL A 63 -17.55 -2.79 -20.22
N THR A 64 -16.54 -2.89 -19.37
CA THR A 64 -16.17 -4.16 -18.71
C THR A 64 -17.31 -4.67 -17.83
N ASN A 65 -17.90 -3.80 -17.00
CA ASN A 65 -19.03 -4.17 -16.15
C ASN A 65 -20.25 -4.61 -16.97
N PHE A 66 -20.57 -3.91 -18.05
CA PHE A 66 -21.64 -4.29 -18.96
C PHE A 66 -21.36 -5.65 -19.62
N ALA A 67 -20.17 -5.82 -20.20
CA ALA A 67 -19.78 -7.07 -20.87
C ALA A 67 -19.81 -8.28 -19.91
N MET A 68 -19.39 -8.11 -18.67
CA MET A 68 -19.50 -9.16 -17.64
C MET A 68 -20.96 -9.44 -17.26
N LYS A 69 -21.80 -8.41 -17.17
CA LYS A 69 -23.22 -8.54 -16.83
C LYS A 69 -24.00 -9.33 -17.91
N VAL A 70 -23.63 -9.14 -19.18
CA VAL A 70 -24.26 -9.89 -20.31
C VAL A 70 -23.54 -11.21 -20.62
N GLY A 71 -22.58 -11.64 -19.81
CA GLY A 71 -21.91 -12.93 -19.93
C GLY A 71 -20.89 -13.07 -21.06
N LEU A 72 -20.37 -11.94 -21.60
CA LEU A 72 -19.33 -12.00 -22.61
C LEU A 72 -18.03 -12.58 -22.04
N PRO A 73 -17.25 -13.40 -22.77
CA PRO A 73 -16.06 -14.09 -22.26
C PRO A 73 -14.82 -13.16 -22.18
N ILE A 74 -15.01 -11.98 -21.60
CA ILE A 74 -13.90 -10.99 -21.46
C ILE A 74 -12.95 -11.31 -20.30
N LYS A 75 -13.36 -12.21 -19.38
CA LYS A 75 -12.54 -12.61 -18.22
C LYS A 75 -11.14 -13.08 -18.65
N SER A 76 -11.06 -13.91 -19.70
CA SER A 76 -9.78 -14.43 -20.21
C SER A 76 -8.88 -13.33 -20.76
N ILE A 77 -9.44 -12.32 -21.42
CA ILE A 77 -8.71 -11.17 -21.96
C ILE A 77 -8.15 -10.33 -20.79
N ILE A 78 -9.00 -10.01 -19.81
CA ILE A 78 -8.58 -9.27 -18.60
C ILE A 78 -7.46 -10.04 -17.87
N LYS A 79 -7.64 -11.36 -17.68
CA LYS A 79 -6.65 -12.21 -17.00
C LYS A 79 -5.32 -12.23 -17.75
N ALA A 80 -5.32 -12.31 -19.07
CA ALA A 80 -4.12 -12.36 -19.89
C ALA A 80 -3.40 -10.99 -20.01
N THR A 81 -4.07 -9.88 -19.72
CA THR A 81 -3.56 -8.52 -19.92
C THR A 81 -3.31 -7.81 -18.57
N ILE A 82 -4.24 -6.95 -18.17
CA ILE A 82 -4.08 -6.07 -17.00
C ILE A 82 -3.96 -6.85 -15.68
N PHE A 83 -4.74 -7.94 -15.53
CA PHE A 83 -4.68 -8.78 -14.32
C PHE A 83 -3.30 -9.43 -14.17
N LYS A 84 -2.77 -10.05 -15.22
CA LYS A 84 -1.43 -10.68 -15.18
C LYS A 84 -0.30 -9.69 -14.88
N HIS A 85 -0.49 -8.40 -15.12
CA HIS A 85 0.53 -7.37 -14.85
C HIS A 85 0.47 -6.87 -13.41
N PHE A 86 -0.71 -6.67 -12.85
CA PHE A 86 -0.89 -6.04 -11.54
C PHE A 86 -1.31 -7.00 -10.42
N CYS A 87 -1.59 -8.27 -10.72
CA CYS A 87 -2.04 -9.27 -9.76
C CYS A 87 -1.18 -10.52 -9.81
N GLY A 88 -1.01 -11.18 -8.67
CA GLY A 88 -0.25 -12.41 -8.55
C GLY A 88 -0.99 -13.63 -9.11
N GLY A 89 -2.30 -13.69 -8.93
CA GLY A 89 -3.15 -14.83 -9.30
C GLY A 89 -4.55 -14.73 -8.74
N GLU A 90 -5.39 -15.72 -8.97
CA GLU A 90 -6.73 -15.81 -8.34
C GLU A 90 -6.67 -16.51 -6.97
N THR A 91 -5.59 -17.24 -6.68
CA THR A 91 -5.35 -17.98 -5.41
C THR A 91 -3.92 -17.77 -4.92
N ILE A 92 -3.66 -18.07 -3.63
CA ILE A 92 -2.31 -18.03 -3.04
C ILE A 92 -1.33 -18.91 -3.86
N ALA A 93 -1.74 -20.09 -4.30
CA ALA A 93 -0.91 -21.00 -5.08
C ALA A 93 -0.56 -20.43 -6.47
N GLU A 94 -1.48 -19.72 -7.12
CA GLU A 94 -1.18 -19.06 -8.40
C GLU A 94 -0.15 -17.93 -8.25
N CYS A 95 0.02 -17.36 -7.04
CA CYS A 95 1.00 -16.32 -6.76
C CYS A 95 2.43 -16.84 -6.66
N ASP A 96 2.67 -18.15 -6.56
CA ASP A 96 4.00 -18.74 -6.30
C ASP A 96 5.07 -18.30 -7.31
N ASN A 97 4.72 -18.20 -8.58
CA ASN A 97 5.66 -17.74 -9.61
C ASN A 97 6.03 -16.26 -9.42
N THR A 98 5.06 -15.42 -9.06
CA THR A 98 5.27 -13.99 -8.78
C THR A 98 6.14 -13.83 -7.53
N ILE A 99 5.87 -14.59 -6.46
CA ILE A 99 6.66 -14.58 -5.22
C ILE A 99 8.12 -14.97 -5.51
N LYS A 100 8.34 -16.08 -6.25
CA LYS A 100 9.70 -16.54 -6.62
C LYS A 100 10.44 -15.51 -7.47
N ASN A 101 9.77 -14.90 -8.46
CA ASN A 101 10.37 -13.89 -9.32
C ASN A 101 10.78 -12.64 -8.54
N LEU A 102 9.92 -12.11 -7.67
CA LEU A 102 10.24 -10.95 -6.84
C LEU A 102 11.40 -11.27 -5.90
N TYR A 103 11.35 -12.43 -5.24
CA TYR A 103 12.37 -12.83 -4.28
C TYR A 103 13.73 -13.14 -4.92
N SER A 104 13.77 -13.56 -6.18
CA SER A 104 15.04 -13.71 -6.91
C SER A 104 15.78 -12.38 -7.08
N GLY A 105 15.04 -11.25 -7.08
CA GLY A 105 15.57 -9.91 -7.01
C GLY A 105 15.67 -9.33 -5.59
N ARG A 106 15.55 -10.17 -4.56
CA ARG A 106 15.55 -9.76 -3.14
C ARG A 106 14.40 -8.83 -2.74
N VAL A 107 13.32 -8.82 -3.52
CA VAL A 107 12.10 -8.09 -3.22
C VAL A 107 11.09 -9.05 -2.59
N GLY A 108 10.64 -8.73 -1.38
CA GLY A 108 9.60 -9.49 -0.70
C GLY A 108 8.21 -9.30 -1.32
N THR A 109 7.28 -10.14 -0.94
CA THR A 109 5.88 -10.10 -1.37
C THR A 109 4.97 -9.78 -0.19
N ILE A 110 4.00 -8.90 -0.39
CA ILE A 110 2.87 -8.68 0.51
C ILE A 110 1.63 -9.17 -0.23
N LEU A 111 1.11 -10.34 0.14
CA LEU A 111 -0.10 -10.87 -0.46
C LEU A 111 -1.32 -10.09 0.05
N ASP A 112 -2.07 -9.49 -0.87
CA ASP A 112 -3.27 -8.71 -0.60
C ASP A 112 -4.50 -9.40 -1.21
N TYR A 113 -5.34 -10.00 -0.36
CA TYR A 113 -6.61 -10.58 -0.81
C TYR A 113 -7.61 -9.48 -1.07
N SER A 114 -7.70 -9.08 -2.35
CA SER A 114 -8.44 -7.89 -2.78
C SER A 114 -9.93 -8.20 -3.04
N VAL A 115 -10.65 -8.64 -2.02
CA VAL A 115 -12.12 -8.77 -2.02
C VAL A 115 -12.68 -7.63 -1.18
N GLU A 116 -13.47 -6.75 -1.81
CA GLU A 116 -14.02 -5.54 -1.21
C GLU A 116 -15.52 -5.42 -1.56
N GLY A 117 -16.30 -4.72 -0.70
CA GLY A 117 -17.68 -4.32 -1.00
C GLY A 117 -18.70 -5.44 -0.90
N GLU A 118 -18.42 -6.46 -0.14
CA GLU A 118 -19.35 -7.54 0.16
C GLU A 118 -20.27 -7.15 1.34
N GLU A 119 -21.43 -7.81 1.43
CA GLU A 119 -22.44 -7.52 2.46
C GLU A 119 -22.86 -8.75 3.27
N GLU A 120 -22.40 -9.95 2.89
CA GLU A 120 -22.81 -11.20 3.50
C GLU A 120 -21.81 -11.69 4.56
N GLU A 121 -22.34 -12.10 5.73
CA GLU A 121 -21.55 -12.59 6.86
C GLU A 121 -20.66 -13.80 6.50
N THR A 122 -21.18 -14.71 5.66
CA THR A 122 -20.42 -15.88 5.17
C THR A 122 -19.22 -15.48 4.33
N VAL A 123 -19.33 -14.40 3.56
CA VAL A 123 -18.22 -13.87 2.74
C VAL A 123 -17.17 -13.24 3.64
N PHE A 124 -17.56 -12.49 4.68
CA PHE A 124 -16.63 -11.91 5.66
C PHE A 124 -15.86 -13.01 6.43
N ASP A 125 -16.51 -14.11 6.81
CA ASP A 125 -15.85 -15.24 7.46
C ASP A 125 -14.86 -15.94 6.53
N ASN A 126 -15.26 -16.17 5.25
CA ASN A 126 -14.37 -16.74 4.24
C ASN A 126 -13.16 -15.83 3.97
N THR A 127 -13.36 -14.51 3.95
CA THR A 127 -12.28 -13.52 3.77
C THR A 127 -11.33 -13.54 4.96
N ARG A 128 -11.83 -13.57 6.20
CA ARG A 128 -11.00 -13.77 7.39
C ARG A 128 -10.14 -15.03 7.27
N ASP A 129 -10.75 -16.14 6.88
CA ASP A 129 -10.06 -17.43 6.76
C ASP A 129 -9.00 -17.41 5.65
N GLU A 130 -9.26 -16.72 4.53
CA GLU A 130 -8.27 -16.52 3.48
C GLU A 130 -7.08 -15.67 3.96
N ILE A 131 -7.34 -14.59 4.69
CA ILE A 131 -6.28 -13.75 5.30
C ILE A 131 -5.45 -14.59 6.28
N ILE A 132 -6.08 -15.44 7.09
CA ILE A 132 -5.38 -16.37 7.99
C ILE A 132 -4.50 -17.35 7.19
N ARG A 133 -4.97 -17.90 6.07
CA ARG A 133 -4.16 -18.74 5.16
C ARG A 133 -2.96 -17.98 4.59
N THR A 134 -3.14 -16.69 4.28
CA THR A 134 -2.03 -15.82 3.82
C THR A 134 -0.97 -15.69 4.93
N ILE A 135 -1.37 -15.49 6.18
CA ILE A 135 -0.44 -15.44 7.34
C ILE A 135 0.27 -16.79 7.52
N GLU A 136 -0.45 -17.90 7.40
CA GLU A 136 0.14 -19.25 7.47
C GLU A 136 1.15 -19.53 6.36
N ARG A 137 0.89 -19.00 5.16
CA ARG A 137 1.81 -19.07 4.02
C ARG A 137 3.07 -18.23 4.30
N ALA A 138 2.89 -17.00 4.80
CA ALA A 138 3.99 -16.11 5.17
C ALA A 138 4.89 -16.69 6.27
N ALA A 139 4.30 -17.34 7.28
CA ALA A 139 5.06 -17.99 8.37
C ALA A 139 6.03 -19.09 7.89
N LYS A 140 5.80 -19.64 6.70
CA LYS A 140 6.60 -20.72 6.10
C LYS A 140 7.53 -20.26 4.98
N ASP A 141 7.48 -18.96 4.62
CA ASP A 141 8.19 -18.43 3.47
C ASP A 141 8.72 -17.02 3.73
N LYS A 142 10.04 -16.93 3.91
CA LYS A 142 10.74 -15.65 4.11
C LYS A 142 10.61 -14.68 2.93
N ALA A 143 10.15 -15.13 1.77
CA ALA A 143 9.80 -14.26 0.65
C ALA A 143 8.53 -13.43 0.89
N ILE A 144 7.76 -13.73 1.95
CA ILE A 144 6.55 -13.01 2.34
C ILE A 144 6.77 -12.41 3.73
N PRO A 145 7.48 -11.28 3.85
CA PRO A 145 7.85 -10.71 5.15
C PRO A 145 6.68 -10.05 5.89
N LEU A 146 5.63 -9.68 5.18
CA LEU A 146 4.51 -8.88 5.67
C LEU A 146 3.20 -9.38 5.04
N THR A 147 2.09 -9.23 5.77
CA THR A 147 0.73 -9.51 5.28
C THR A 147 -0.16 -8.28 5.43
N VAL A 148 -1.34 -8.30 4.83
CA VAL A 148 -2.25 -7.15 4.83
C VAL A 148 -3.71 -7.58 4.74
N PHE A 149 -4.61 -6.75 5.27
CA PHE A 149 -6.04 -6.86 5.03
C PHE A 149 -6.75 -5.50 5.14
N LYS A 150 -7.97 -5.43 4.60
CA LYS A 150 -8.90 -4.31 4.75
C LYS A 150 -10.04 -4.69 5.68
N VAL A 151 -10.48 -3.74 6.51
CA VAL A 151 -11.58 -3.98 7.44
C VAL A 151 -12.89 -4.18 6.69
N THR A 152 -13.10 -3.51 5.54
CA THR A 152 -14.28 -3.73 4.68
C THR A 152 -14.33 -5.12 4.02
N GLY A 153 -13.23 -5.87 4.02
CA GLY A 153 -13.22 -7.28 3.63
C GLY A 153 -13.77 -8.22 4.71
N VAL A 154 -13.89 -7.77 5.96
CA VAL A 154 -14.35 -8.57 7.11
C VAL A 154 -15.51 -7.93 7.89
N GLY A 155 -16.03 -6.81 7.39
CA GLY A 155 -17.16 -6.10 7.96
C GLY A 155 -17.85 -5.20 6.96
N ARG A 156 -19.17 -5.03 7.14
CA ARG A 156 -20.02 -4.27 6.22
C ARG A 156 -19.69 -2.78 6.28
N PHE A 157 -19.49 -2.18 5.10
CA PHE A 157 -19.16 -0.76 4.93
C PHE A 157 -20.14 0.17 5.66
N GLY A 158 -21.45 -0.04 5.48
CA GLY A 158 -22.48 0.82 6.10
C GLY A 158 -22.52 0.73 7.63
N LEU A 159 -22.06 -0.39 8.24
CA LEU A 159 -21.90 -0.49 9.70
C LEU A 159 -20.72 0.38 10.18
N LEU A 160 -19.58 0.30 9.47
CA LEU A 160 -18.40 1.11 9.79
C LEU A 160 -18.70 2.61 9.63
N GLU A 161 -19.45 3.00 8.60
CA GLU A 161 -19.87 4.39 8.38
C GLU A 161 -20.79 4.90 9.51
N LYS A 162 -21.69 4.06 10.03
CA LYS A 162 -22.53 4.41 11.20
C LYS A 162 -21.70 4.61 12.46
N LEU A 163 -20.75 3.72 12.70
CA LEU A 163 -19.85 3.80 13.86
C LEU A 163 -18.97 5.06 13.79
N ASP A 164 -18.41 5.33 12.64
CA ASP A 164 -17.57 6.50 12.38
C ASP A 164 -18.35 7.81 12.59
N ALA A 165 -19.61 7.85 12.10
CA ALA A 165 -20.54 8.93 12.34
C ALA A 165 -21.10 8.98 13.79
N ARG A 166 -20.70 8.08 14.69
CA ARG A 166 -21.15 7.95 16.09
C ARG A 166 -22.67 7.82 16.22
N LEU A 167 -23.31 7.20 15.22
CA LEU A 167 -24.74 6.94 15.24
C LEU A 167 -25.05 5.72 16.14
N LYS A 168 -26.23 5.75 16.79
CA LYS A 168 -26.68 4.64 17.60
C LYS A 168 -26.91 3.40 16.72
N LEU A 169 -26.33 2.29 17.12
CA LEU A 169 -26.56 0.98 16.51
C LEU A 169 -27.87 0.36 17.05
N SER A 170 -28.51 -0.47 16.24
CA SER A 170 -29.54 -1.42 16.73
C SER A 170 -28.87 -2.62 17.40
N ASP A 171 -29.63 -3.41 18.14
CA ASP A 171 -29.12 -4.62 18.82
C ASP A 171 -28.47 -5.60 17.80
N THR A 172 -29.06 -5.74 16.62
CA THR A 172 -28.51 -6.56 15.53
C THR A 172 -27.20 -6.00 14.97
N GLU A 173 -27.07 -4.68 14.87
CA GLU A 173 -25.84 -4.02 14.41
C GLU A 173 -24.74 -4.07 15.49
N GLU A 174 -25.10 -4.06 16.77
CA GLU A 174 -24.12 -4.27 17.85
C GLU A 174 -23.55 -5.70 17.83
N GLU A 175 -24.39 -6.69 17.52
CA GLU A 175 -23.93 -8.06 17.34
C GLU A 175 -23.07 -8.20 16.07
N GLU A 176 -23.44 -7.53 14.98
CA GLU A 176 -22.63 -7.48 13.77
C GLU A 176 -21.27 -6.85 14.06
N TRP A 177 -21.22 -5.73 14.82
CA TRP A 177 -19.98 -5.10 15.21
C TRP A 177 -19.07 -6.01 16.04
N ARG A 178 -19.65 -6.76 16.99
CA ARG A 178 -18.89 -7.76 17.76
C ARG A 178 -18.29 -8.84 16.86
N ARG A 179 -18.98 -9.26 15.80
CA ARG A 179 -18.43 -10.22 14.82
C ARG A 179 -17.25 -9.62 14.06
N VAL A 180 -17.34 -8.35 13.62
CA VAL A 180 -16.22 -7.65 12.98
C VAL A 180 -15.00 -7.59 13.90
N GLN A 181 -15.17 -7.16 15.15
CA GLN A 181 -14.10 -7.12 16.14
C GLN A 181 -13.46 -8.50 16.35
N ASN A 182 -14.26 -9.55 16.42
CA ASN A 182 -13.77 -10.93 16.58
C ASN A 182 -12.97 -11.41 15.35
N ARG A 183 -13.37 -11.04 14.13
CA ARG A 183 -12.63 -11.36 12.89
C ARG A 183 -11.28 -10.65 12.87
N VAL A 184 -11.25 -9.36 13.17
CA VAL A 184 -10.01 -8.57 13.25
C VAL A 184 -9.09 -9.15 14.34
N LEU A 185 -9.63 -9.45 15.51
CA LEU A 185 -8.88 -10.08 16.60
C LEU A 185 -8.30 -11.44 16.19
N ALA A 186 -9.07 -12.28 15.51
CA ALA A 186 -8.62 -13.60 15.07
C ALA A 186 -7.46 -13.49 14.06
N ILE A 187 -7.50 -12.53 13.13
CA ILE A 187 -6.44 -12.26 12.18
C ILE A 187 -5.18 -11.79 12.91
N CYS A 188 -5.29 -10.80 13.80
CA CYS A 188 -4.15 -10.24 14.53
C CYS A 188 -3.54 -11.24 15.52
N ASP A 189 -4.34 -12.05 16.19
CA ASP A 189 -3.89 -13.13 17.09
C ASP A 189 -3.12 -14.21 16.30
N LYS A 190 -3.63 -14.58 15.11
CA LYS A 190 -2.91 -15.51 14.24
C LYS A 190 -1.56 -14.94 13.78
N ALA A 191 -1.52 -13.66 13.38
CA ALA A 191 -0.29 -12.96 13.00
C ALA A 191 0.72 -12.94 14.16
N TYR A 192 0.27 -12.62 15.37
CA TYR A 192 1.09 -12.63 16.58
C TYR A 192 1.66 -14.02 16.88
N LYS A 193 0.83 -15.06 16.89
CA LYS A 193 1.25 -16.45 17.14
C LYS A 193 2.21 -16.98 16.07
N ALA A 194 2.02 -16.55 14.82
CA ALA A 194 2.88 -16.92 13.70
C ALA A 194 4.16 -16.08 13.63
N ASN A 195 4.27 -14.99 14.41
CA ASN A 195 5.34 -13.98 14.34
C ASN A 195 5.47 -13.39 12.92
N VAL A 196 4.34 -13.09 12.29
CA VAL A 196 4.22 -12.48 10.95
C VAL A 196 3.56 -11.12 11.09
N PRO A 197 4.20 -10.03 10.68
CA PRO A 197 3.57 -8.72 10.69
C PRO A 197 2.35 -8.63 9.77
N VAL A 198 1.30 -7.97 10.25
CA VAL A 198 0.05 -7.73 9.50
C VAL A 198 -0.32 -6.26 9.50
N MET A 199 -0.60 -5.72 8.32
CA MET A 199 -1.03 -4.34 8.13
C MET A 199 -2.56 -4.28 8.02
N ILE A 200 -3.15 -3.26 8.63
CA ILE A 200 -4.55 -2.87 8.43
C ILE A 200 -4.54 -1.69 7.46
N ASP A 201 -5.08 -1.91 6.27
CA ASP A 201 -5.12 -0.87 5.24
C ASP A 201 -6.12 0.23 5.59
N ALA A 202 -5.72 1.47 5.30
CA ALA A 202 -6.63 2.61 5.40
C ALA A 202 -7.57 2.66 4.20
N GLU A 203 -8.77 3.14 4.47
CA GLU A 203 -9.85 3.22 3.50
C GLU A 203 -10.41 4.65 3.44
N GLU A 204 -11.69 4.84 3.14
CA GLU A 204 -12.29 6.17 3.03
C GLU A 204 -12.39 6.87 4.38
N SER A 205 -12.29 8.21 4.37
CA SER A 205 -12.23 9.02 5.59
C SER A 205 -13.42 8.83 6.52
N TRP A 206 -14.58 8.52 5.99
CA TRP A 206 -15.84 8.37 6.76
C TRP A 206 -16.09 6.96 7.33
N ILE A 207 -15.06 6.10 7.28
CA ILE A 207 -14.99 4.83 8.02
C ILE A 207 -13.64 4.68 8.72
N GLN A 208 -12.72 5.66 8.53
CA GLN A 208 -11.32 5.52 8.92
C GLN A 208 -11.10 5.63 10.43
N ASP A 209 -11.85 6.45 11.15
CA ASP A 209 -11.68 6.60 12.60
C ASP A 209 -12.02 5.29 13.32
N THR A 210 -13.02 4.56 12.81
CA THR A 210 -13.37 3.21 13.30
C THR A 210 -12.24 2.21 13.00
N ILE A 211 -11.63 2.28 11.82
CA ILE A 211 -10.50 1.43 11.44
C ILE A 211 -9.27 1.74 12.30
N ASP A 212 -8.95 3.03 12.50
CA ASP A 212 -7.83 3.48 13.32
C ASP A 212 -7.97 3.00 14.77
N LEU A 213 -9.18 3.06 15.34
CA LEU A 213 -9.47 2.57 16.69
C LEU A 213 -9.25 1.05 16.79
N LEU A 214 -9.70 0.28 15.81
CA LEU A 214 -9.42 -1.18 15.76
C LEU A 214 -7.93 -1.45 15.68
N ALA A 215 -7.21 -0.75 14.81
CA ALA A 215 -5.77 -0.92 14.64
C ALA A 215 -5.01 -0.57 15.92
N LEU A 216 -5.32 0.56 16.55
CA LEU A 216 -4.70 0.99 17.81
C LEU A 216 -4.96 -0.04 18.93
N THR A 217 -6.20 -0.54 19.03
CA THR A 217 -6.57 -1.58 20.01
C THR A 217 -5.74 -2.87 19.79
N MET A 218 -5.55 -3.27 18.55
CA MET A 218 -4.75 -4.45 18.22
C MET A 218 -3.25 -4.21 18.48
N MET A 219 -2.71 -3.03 18.15
CA MET A 219 -1.33 -2.67 18.46
C MET A 219 -1.06 -2.66 19.96
N THR A 220 -1.93 -2.06 20.77
CA THR A 220 -1.83 -2.06 22.24
C THR A 220 -1.75 -3.48 22.80
N ARG A 221 -2.46 -4.41 22.20
CA ARG A 221 -2.49 -5.82 22.64
C ARG A 221 -1.29 -6.62 22.16
N PHE A 222 -0.87 -6.47 20.91
CA PHE A 222 0.05 -7.39 20.27
C PHE A 222 1.45 -6.84 20.01
N ASN A 223 1.68 -5.52 20.11
CA ASN A 223 2.96 -4.89 19.78
C ASN A 223 3.87 -4.65 21.02
N LYS A 224 3.63 -5.32 22.14
CA LYS A 224 4.42 -5.07 23.38
C LYS A 224 5.91 -5.44 23.24
N GLN A 225 6.24 -6.43 22.44
CA GLN A 225 7.63 -6.90 22.27
C GLN A 225 8.15 -6.71 20.86
N LYS A 226 7.27 -6.81 19.87
CA LYS A 226 7.58 -6.70 18.44
C LYS A 226 6.44 -6.02 17.72
N PRO A 227 6.72 -5.27 16.63
CA PRO A 227 5.68 -4.66 15.80
C PRO A 227 5.01 -5.74 14.94
N ILE A 228 3.87 -6.26 15.38
CA ILE A 228 3.09 -7.28 14.67
C ILE A 228 1.94 -6.64 13.89
N VAL A 229 1.24 -5.68 14.47
CA VAL A 229 0.11 -5.00 13.83
C VAL A 229 0.54 -3.59 13.42
N TYR A 230 0.17 -3.21 12.20
CA TYR A 230 0.47 -1.88 11.65
C TYR A 230 -0.83 -1.20 11.23
N ASN A 231 -0.98 0.07 11.59
CA ASN A 231 -2.01 0.94 11.03
C ASN A 231 -1.49 1.64 9.77
N THR A 232 -2.38 2.12 8.90
CA THR A 232 -2.02 2.85 7.68
C THR A 232 -2.43 4.31 7.78
N TYR A 233 -1.46 5.21 7.59
CA TYR A 233 -1.64 6.67 7.66
C TYR A 233 -1.58 7.28 6.26
N GLN A 234 -2.66 7.96 5.85
CA GLN A 234 -2.84 8.52 4.52
C GLN A 234 -2.46 10.01 4.52
N MET A 235 -1.21 10.35 4.18
CA MET A 235 -0.64 11.71 4.29
C MET A 235 -1.21 12.71 3.26
N TYR A 236 -2.10 12.27 2.37
CA TYR A 236 -2.88 13.19 1.55
C TYR A 236 -4.04 13.86 2.34
N ARG A 237 -4.32 13.40 3.57
CA ARG A 237 -5.23 14.03 4.52
C ARG A 237 -4.46 14.95 5.45
N HIS A 238 -4.99 16.15 5.67
CA HIS A 238 -4.36 17.18 6.51
C HIS A 238 -4.29 16.83 8.02
N ASP A 239 -5.01 15.80 8.49
CA ASP A 239 -5.06 15.39 9.90
C ASP A 239 -4.17 14.18 10.23
N LYS A 240 -3.69 13.41 9.23
CA LYS A 240 -3.10 12.09 9.50
C LYS A 240 -1.66 12.11 10.01
N LEU A 241 -0.89 13.15 9.71
CA LEU A 241 0.41 13.32 10.35
C LEU A 241 0.23 13.54 11.87
N ALA A 242 -0.68 14.44 12.26
CA ALA A 242 -0.98 14.68 13.68
C ALA A 242 -1.55 13.42 14.37
N SER A 243 -2.40 12.65 13.69
CA SER A 243 -2.93 11.36 14.20
C SER A 243 -1.80 10.37 14.47
N MET A 244 -0.84 10.21 13.55
CA MET A 244 0.32 9.32 13.74
C MET A 244 1.19 9.74 14.94
N LEU A 245 1.42 11.04 15.11
CA LEU A 245 2.18 11.57 16.26
C LEU A 245 1.45 11.29 17.58
N ASN A 246 0.13 11.45 17.60
CA ASN A 246 -0.72 11.14 18.77
C ASN A 246 -0.67 9.64 19.11
N ASP A 247 -0.80 8.78 18.09
CA ASP A 247 -0.74 7.31 18.27
C ASP A 247 0.64 6.87 18.81
N HIS A 248 1.73 7.56 18.38
CA HIS A 248 3.05 7.33 18.95
C HIS A 248 3.11 7.74 20.43
N ALA A 249 2.54 8.88 20.81
CA ALA A 249 2.49 9.29 22.22
C ALA A 249 1.69 8.27 23.08
N ILE A 250 0.60 7.72 22.54
CA ILE A 250 -0.14 6.63 23.19
C ILE A 250 0.74 5.38 23.29
N ALA A 251 1.47 5.01 22.23
CA ALA A 251 2.36 3.87 22.23
C ALA A 251 3.45 3.97 23.29
N GLN A 252 4.03 5.16 23.48
CA GLN A 252 4.99 5.43 24.54
C GLN A 252 4.36 5.27 25.93
N SER A 253 3.17 5.83 26.15
CA SER A 253 2.49 5.78 27.46
C SER A 253 2.03 4.36 27.81
N GLU A 254 1.58 3.59 26.83
CA GLU A 254 1.06 2.24 27.00
C GLU A 254 2.15 1.16 26.86
N GLY A 255 3.37 1.54 26.47
CA GLY A 255 4.53 0.65 26.36
C GLY A 255 4.39 -0.39 25.24
N PHE A 256 4.14 0.05 24.00
CA PHE A 256 4.17 -0.80 22.81
C PHE A 256 4.89 -0.13 21.63
N ILE A 257 5.28 -0.90 20.64
CA ILE A 257 5.94 -0.38 19.43
C ILE A 257 4.85 0.02 18.43
N LEU A 258 4.87 1.29 17.96
CA LEU A 258 3.95 1.73 16.92
C LEU A 258 4.29 1.04 15.59
N GLY A 259 3.33 0.37 14.98
CA GLY A 259 3.40 -0.13 13.62
C GLY A 259 2.74 0.84 12.66
N ALA A 260 3.48 1.45 11.73
CA ALA A 260 2.97 2.46 10.81
C ALA A 260 3.23 2.09 9.36
N LYS A 261 2.19 2.05 8.52
CA LYS A 261 2.34 2.10 7.08
C LYS A 261 2.02 3.52 6.61
N ILE A 262 2.98 4.17 5.96
CA ILE A 262 2.87 5.55 5.50
C ILE A 262 2.58 5.53 4.00
N VAL A 263 1.46 6.12 3.60
CA VAL A 263 1.05 6.25 2.20
C VAL A 263 0.56 7.67 1.93
N ARG A 264 0.46 8.08 0.66
CA ARG A 264 -0.27 9.31 0.34
C ARG A 264 -1.77 9.08 0.43
N GLY A 265 -2.31 8.08 -0.23
CA GLY A 265 -3.72 7.68 -0.20
C GLY A 265 -4.26 7.40 -1.61
N ALA A 266 -5.36 6.65 -1.71
CA ALA A 266 -5.88 6.12 -2.96
C ALA A 266 -7.30 6.58 -3.33
N TYR A 267 -7.93 7.44 -2.53
CA TYR A 267 -9.36 7.78 -2.67
C TYR A 267 -9.62 9.27 -2.90
N MET A 268 -8.60 10.05 -3.31
CA MET A 268 -8.64 11.51 -3.38
C MET A 268 -9.88 12.06 -4.12
N GLU A 269 -10.18 11.54 -5.31
CA GLU A 269 -11.33 11.98 -6.10
C GLU A 269 -12.67 11.65 -5.41
N LYS A 270 -12.76 10.47 -4.78
CA LYS A 270 -13.94 10.04 -4.04
C LYS A 270 -14.17 10.90 -2.80
N GLU A 271 -13.09 11.23 -2.09
CA GLU A 271 -13.10 12.12 -0.92
C GLU A 271 -13.59 13.54 -1.27
N ARG A 272 -12.99 14.14 -2.30
CA ARG A 272 -13.36 15.49 -2.76
C ARG A 272 -14.80 15.55 -3.23
N LYS A 273 -15.22 14.57 -4.04
CA LYS A 273 -16.59 14.48 -4.54
C LYS A 273 -17.61 14.36 -3.39
N ARG A 274 -17.34 13.47 -2.41
CA ARG A 274 -18.24 13.33 -1.24
C ARG A 274 -18.31 14.61 -0.41
N ALA A 275 -17.17 15.27 -0.18
CA ALA A 275 -17.13 16.54 0.55
C ALA A 275 -17.99 17.61 -0.13
N GLU A 276 -17.90 17.73 -1.47
CA GLU A 276 -18.73 18.62 -2.27
C GLU A 276 -20.21 18.24 -2.18
N GLU A 277 -20.57 16.98 -2.39
CA GLU A 277 -21.95 16.48 -2.36
C GLU A 277 -22.63 16.63 -0.98
N LYS A 278 -21.85 16.52 0.10
CA LYS A 278 -22.36 16.59 1.48
C LYS A 278 -22.17 17.97 2.13
N GLY A 279 -21.44 18.89 1.49
CA GLY A 279 -21.23 20.26 1.95
C GLY A 279 -20.31 20.40 3.17
N TYR A 280 -19.30 19.52 3.33
CA TYR A 280 -18.30 19.66 4.38
C TYR A 280 -16.89 19.93 3.79
N PRO A 281 -15.95 20.51 4.60
CA PRO A 281 -14.59 20.73 4.13
C PRO A 281 -13.90 19.42 3.76
N SER A 282 -13.27 19.38 2.57
CA SER A 282 -12.53 18.19 2.14
C SER A 282 -11.40 17.85 3.13
N PRO A 283 -11.24 16.59 3.55
CA PRO A 283 -10.13 16.17 4.40
C PRO A 283 -8.79 16.12 3.65
N ILE A 284 -8.81 16.28 2.33
CA ILE A 284 -7.65 16.16 1.46
C ILE A 284 -6.85 17.45 1.46
N GLN A 285 -5.51 17.33 1.53
CA GLN A 285 -4.56 18.44 1.38
C GLN A 285 -4.87 19.28 0.13
N PRO A 286 -4.62 20.60 0.17
CA PRO A 286 -4.96 21.49 -0.93
C PRO A 286 -4.25 21.13 -2.23
N ASP A 287 -3.03 20.61 -2.13
CA ASP A 287 -2.20 20.26 -3.27
C ASP A 287 -1.24 19.08 -2.99
N LYS A 288 -0.58 18.63 -4.05
CA LYS A 288 0.40 17.53 -3.98
C LYS A 288 1.59 17.90 -3.09
N LYS A 289 2.05 19.15 -3.12
CA LYS A 289 3.22 19.59 -2.35
C LYS A 289 2.98 19.47 -0.86
N SER A 290 1.80 19.82 -0.39
CA SER A 290 1.40 19.67 1.01
C SER A 290 1.34 18.20 1.45
N ALA A 291 0.80 17.32 0.59
CA ALA A 291 0.80 15.88 0.84
C ALA A 291 2.21 15.27 0.81
N ASP A 292 3.08 15.75 -0.06
CA ASP A 292 4.50 15.35 -0.11
C ASP A 292 5.22 15.78 1.16
N LEU A 293 4.99 17.01 1.65
CA LEU A 293 5.60 17.52 2.88
C LEU A 293 5.21 16.70 4.11
N ASP A 294 3.92 16.38 4.28
CA ASP A 294 3.47 15.55 5.41
C ASP A 294 4.02 14.13 5.32
N TYR A 295 4.09 13.56 4.10
CA TYR A 295 4.68 12.24 3.88
C TYR A 295 6.17 12.22 4.26
N ASP A 296 6.94 13.17 3.79
CA ASP A 296 8.38 13.27 4.02
C ASP A 296 8.68 13.62 5.49
N SER A 297 7.84 14.45 6.14
CA SER A 297 7.90 14.71 7.58
C SER A 297 7.64 13.45 8.41
N ALA A 298 6.69 12.61 7.99
CA ALA A 298 6.44 11.33 8.64
C ALA A 298 7.65 10.38 8.54
N LEU A 299 8.35 10.34 7.40
CA LEU A 299 9.58 9.54 7.23
C LEU A 299 10.69 10.01 8.17
N ASP A 300 10.93 11.34 8.27
CA ASP A 300 11.94 11.89 9.16
C ASP A 300 11.60 11.61 10.63
N TYR A 301 10.33 11.78 11.02
CA TYR A 301 9.86 11.46 12.36
C TYR A 301 10.04 9.98 12.70
N CYS A 302 9.62 9.06 11.84
CA CYS A 302 9.75 7.61 12.08
C CYS A 302 11.22 7.17 12.15
N THR A 303 12.09 7.70 11.31
CA THR A 303 13.54 7.40 11.37
C THR A 303 14.19 7.98 12.65
N SER A 304 13.70 9.11 13.16
CA SER A 304 14.17 9.68 14.44
C SER A 304 13.75 8.85 15.66
N HIS A 305 12.69 8.05 15.53
CA HIS A 305 12.13 7.19 16.59
C HIS A 305 12.18 5.71 16.24
N ILE A 306 13.23 5.28 15.53
CA ILE A 306 13.34 3.96 14.91
C ILE A 306 13.23 2.79 15.91
N ASN A 307 13.55 2.99 17.18
CA ASN A 307 13.44 1.98 18.23
C ASN A 307 11.99 1.83 18.75
N GLU A 308 11.14 2.82 18.54
CA GLU A 308 9.79 2.93 19.07
C GLU A 308 8.73 2.77 17.95
N ILE A 309 9.13 3.04 16.71
CA ILE A 309 8.27 2.97 15.51
C ILE A 309 8.86 2.01 14.50
N ALA A 310 8.05 1.05 14.06
CA ALA A 310 8.35 0.26 12.87
C ALA A 310 7.46 0.73 11.73
N PHE A 311 8.04 0.99 10.55
CA PHE A 311 7.26 1.59 9.48
C PHE A 311 7.55 1.03 8.09
N ILE A 312 6.54 1.17 7.22
CA ILE A 312 6.58 0.79 5.82
C ILE A 312 6.30 2.04 4.98
N ALA A 313 7.28 2.45 4.18
CA ALA A 313 7.16 3.57 3.25
C ALA A 313 6.49 3.11 1.94
N GLY A 314 5.16 3.21 1.89
CA GLY A 314 4.37 2.83 0.71
C GLY A 314 4.28 3.98 -0.29
N THR A 315 5.15 3.98 -1.32
CA THR A 315 5.19 5.09 -2.28
C THR A 315 5.81 4.70 -3.63
N HIS A 316 5.36 5.39 -4.68
CA HIS A 316 5.92 5.39 -6.04
C HIS A 316 6.72 6.67 -6.34
N ASN A 317 6.93 7.54 -5.36
CA ASN A 317 7.66 8.79 -5.51
C ASN A 317 9.17 8.53 -5.33
N GLU A 318 9.95 8.82 -6.38
CA GLU A 318 11.41 8.63 -6.39
C GLU A 318 12.10 9.51 -5.33
N GLU A 319 11.64 10.76 -5.15
CA GLU A 319 12.26 11.71 -4.21
C GLU A 319 12.04 11.29 -2.76
N SER A 320 10.83 10.84 -2.41
CA SER A 320 10.58 10.31 -1.05
C SER A 320 11.34 9.01 -0.78
N CYS A 321 11.55 8.15 -1.78
CA CYS A 321 12.42 6.97 -1.64
C CYS A 321 13.88 7.37 -1.46
N ARG A 322 14.35 8.39 -2.17
CA ARG A 322 15.70 8.95 -2.03
C ARG A 322 15.89 9.56 -0.65
N LEU A 323 14.94 10.39 -0.22
CA LEU A 323 14.96 11.01 1.11
C LEU A 323 15.04 9.95 2.21
N LEU A 324 14.24 8.90 2.16
CA LEU A 324 14.30 7.83 3.17
C LEU A 324 15.67 7.14 3.16
N ALA A 325 16.23 6.83 2.00
CA ALA A 325 17.57 6.24 1.91
C ALA A 325 18.65 7.18 2.49
N GLU A 326 18.55 8.49 2.25
CA GLU A 326 19.44 9.50 2.81
C GLU A 326 19.29 9.63 4.34
N LEU A 327 18.04 9.62 4.85
CA LEU A 327 17.77 9.65 6.29
C LEU A 327 18.36 8.42 7.00
N LEU A 328 18.22 7.22 6.43
CA LEU A 328 18.81 6.01 7.00
C LEU A 328 20.35 6.11 7.06
N ASN A 329 20.99 6.56 5.95
CA ASN A 329 22.43 6.75 5.89
C ASN A 329 22.91 7.81 6.90
N THR A 330 22.27 8.99 6.94
CA THR A 330 22.69 10.11 7.79
C THR A 330 22.52 9.81 9.27
N LYS A 331 21.47 9.04 9.63
CA LYS A 331 21.22 8.65 11.02
C LYS A 331 21.96 7.35 11.41
N GLY A 332 22.74 6.75 10.49
CA GLY A 332 23.47 5.50 10.74
C GLY A 332 22.58 4.30 11.00
N ILE A 333 21.37 4.27 10.40
CA ILE A 333 20.43 3.17 10.52
C ILE A 333 20.77 2.12 9.45
N ASP A 334 20.89 0.86 9.86
CA ASP A 334 21.15 -0.25 8.94
C ASP A 334 20.07 -0.34 7.83
N HIS A 335 20.49 -0.49 6.58
CA HIS A 335 19.60 -0.65 5.45
C HIS A 335 18.61 -1.81 5.60
N LYS A 336 19.02 -2.87 6.33
CA LYS A 336 18.20 -4.04 6.67
C LYS A 336 17.56 -3.95 8.06
N HIS A 337 17.47 -2.73 8.62
CA HIS A 337 16.80 -2.58 9.92
C HIS A 337 15.39 -3.18 9.87
N PRO A 338 15.01 -4.07 10.79
CA PRO A 338 13.75 -4.82 10.71
C PRO A 338 12.52 -3.94 10.81
N HIS A 339 12.65 -2.72 11.30
CA HIS A 339 11.56 -1.74 11.43
C HIS A 339 11.34 -0.89 10.18
N VAL A 340 12.12 -1.08 9.10
CA VAL A 340 11.99 -0.24 7.90
C VAL A 340 11.78 -1.11 6.66
N TYR A 341 10.73 -0.84 5.91
CA TYR A 341 10.48 -1.38 4.59
C TYR A 341 10.09 -0.30 3.59
N PHE A 342 10.62 -0.41 2.37
CA PHE A 342 10.08 0.27 1.21
C PHE A 342 9.02 -0.61 0.56
N SER A 343 7.93 -0.01 0.09
CA SER A 343 6.89 -0.80 -0.57
C SER A 343 6.30 -0.10 -1.79
N GLN A 344 6.14 -0.86 -2.87
CA GLN A 344 5.48 -0.46 -4.11
C GLN A 344 4.44 -1.51 -4.50
N LEU A 345 3.54 -1.15 -5.42
CA LEU A 345 2.56 -2.08 -5.97
C LEU A 345 3.20 -2.96 -7.07
N LEU A 346 2.72 -4.18 -7.21
CA LEU A 346 3.12 -5.07 -8.30
C LEU A 346 2.84 -4.40 -9.66
N GLY A 347 3.78 -4.55 -10.58
CA GLY A 347 3.67 -4.00 -11.94
C GLY A 347 3.94 -2.51 -12.06
N MET A 348 4.38 -1.85 -10.97
CA MET A 348 4.72 -0.42 -10.94
C MET A 348 6.05 -0.19 -10.24
N SER A 349 6.80 0.81 -10.69
CA SER A 349 8.04 1.29 -10.05
C SER A 349 9.06 0.19 -9.78
N ASP A 350 9.27 -0.70 -10.76
CA ASP A 350 10.31 -1.74 -10.69
C ASP A 350 11.70 -1.13 -10.55
N ASN A 351 11.91 0.07 -11.11
CA ASN A 351 13.13 0.83 -10.95
C ASN A 351 13.42 1.21 -9.48
N LEU A 352 12.39 1.52 -8.69
CA LEU A 352 12.55 1.77 -7.26
C LEU A 352 12.81 0.45 -6.52
N SER A 353 11.89 -0.51 -6.66
CA SER A 353 11.92 -1.74 -5.88
C SER A 353 13.22 -2.52 -6.04
N PHE A 354 13.64 -2.76 -7.28
CA PHE A 354 14.83 -3.60 -7.52
C PHE A 354 16.15 -2.87 -7.30
N ASN A 355 16.23 -1.54 -7.56
CA ASN A 355 17.45 -0.78 -7.25
C ASN A 355 17.64 -0.60 -5.74
N LEU A 356 16.57 -0.39 -4.95
CA LEU A 356 16.62 -0.37 -3.49
C LEU A 356 17.03 -1.74 -2.94
N ALA A 357 16.42 -2.82 -3.41
CA ALA A 357 16.78 -4.19 -2.99
C ALA A 357 18.22 -4.57 -3.38
N HIS A 358 18.72 -4.06 -4.52
CA HIS A 358 20.11 -4.22 -4.95
C HIS A 358 21.10 -3.48 -4.02
N ALA A 359 20.67 -2.33 -3.48
CA ALA A 359 21.41 -1.55 -2.49
C ALA A 359 21.19 -2.03 -1.04
N ASP A 360 20.70 -3.26 -0.87
CA ASP A 360 20.48 -3.95 0.39
C ASP A 360 19.40 -3.38 1.33
N TYR A 361 18.49 -2.54 0.83
CA TYR A 361 17.31 -2.13 1.61
C TYR A 361 16.25 -3.23 1.66
N ASN A 362 15.46 -3.24 2.75
CA ASN A 362 14.26 -4.07 2.82
C ASN A 362 13.17 -3.53 1.90
N VAL A 363 12.78 -4.30 0.92
CA VAL A 363 11.75 -3.92 -0.07
C VAL A 363 10.72 -5.03 -0.19
N ALA A 364 9.44 -4.67 -0.26
CA ALA A 364 8.38 -5.61 -0.57
C ALA A 364 7.36 -5.00 -1.55
N LYS A 365 6.79 -5.83 -2.41
CA LYS A 365 5.71 -5.42 -3.31
C LYS A 365 4.37 -5.94 -2.84
N TYR A 366 3.36 -5.05 -2.87
CA TYR A 366 1.96 -5.46 -2.78
C TYR A 366 1.59 -6.29 -3.99
N VAL A 367 1.12 -7.49 -3.74
CA VAL A 367 0.70 -8.46 -4.76
C VAL A 367 -0.77 -8.79 -4.54
N PRO A 368 -1.68 -8.03 -5.14
CA PRO A 368 -3.10 -8.31 -5.07
C PRO A 368 -3.40 -9.67 -5.70
N TYR A 369 -4.31 -10.40 -5.10
CA TYR A 369 -4.81 -11.66 -5.64
C TYR A 369 -6.29 -11.88 -5.27
N GLY A 370 -6.94 -12.75 -5.98
CA GLY A 370 -8.35 -13.09 -5.78
C GLY A 370 -9.10 -13.29 -7.10
N PRO A 371 -10.38 -13.71 -7.05
CA PRO A 371 -11.20 -13.88 -8.25
C PRO A 371 -11.19 -12.62 -9.11
N VAL A 372 -11.01 -12.77 -10.44
CA VAL A 372 -10.90 -11.62 -11.38
C VAL A 372 -11.99 -10.58 -11.15
N LYS A 373 -13.24 -11.02 -10.91
CA LYS A 373 -14.37 -10.10 -10.67
C LYS A 373 -14.16 -9.23 -9.41
N ALA A 374 -13.67 -9.82 -8.34
CA ALA A 374 -13.44 -9.12 -7.08
C ALA A 374 -12.27 -8.12 -7.16
N VAL A 375 -11.25 -8.42 -7.98
CA VAL A 375 -10.06 -7.57 -8.15
C VAL A 375 -10.27 -6.42 -9.15
N LEU A 376 -11.35 -6.42 -9.94
CA LEU A 376 -11.62 -5.36 -10.94
C LEU A 376 -11.62 -3.93 -10.36
N PRO A 377 -12.23 -3.63 -9.19
CA PRO A 377 -12.18 -2.28 -8.62
C PRO A 377 -10.74 -1.82 -8.38
N TYR A 378 -9.87 -2.69 -7.89
CA TYR A 378 -8.44 -2.42 -7.73
C TYR A 378 -7.78 -2.10 -9.07
N LEU A 379 -8.00 -2.92 -10.11
CA LEU A 379 -7.41 -2.71 -11.44
C LEU A 379 -7.86 -1.38 -12.08
N PHE A 380 -9.12 -1.01 -11.89
CA PHE A 380 -9.65 0.27 -12.37
C PHE A 380 -9.01 1.47 -11.66
N ARG A 381 -8.83 1.40 -10.33
CA ARG A 381 -8.10 2.43 -9.57
C ARG A 381 -6.68 2.60 -10.11
N ARG A 382 -5.96 1.49 -10.36
CA ARG A 382 -4.59 1.55 -10.95
C ARG A 382 -4.60 2.22 -12.32
N ALA A 383 -5.55 1.88 -13.18
CA ALA A 383 -5.66 2.53 -14.49
C ALA A 383 -5.95 4.04 -14.38
N GLN A 384 -6.83 4.45 -13.46
CA GLN A 384 -7.20 5.85 -13.22
C GLN A 384 -6.04 6.67 -12.61
N GLU A 385 -5.39 6.17 -11.58
CA GLU A 385 -4.24 6.84 -10.94
C GLU A 385 -3.10 7.07 -11.95
N ASN A 386 -2.86 6.08 -12.76
CA ASN A 386 -1.84 6.17 -13.82
C ASN A 386 -2.16 7.22 -14.89
N THR A 387 -3.42 7.61 -15.07
CA THR A 387 -3.82 8.71 -15.99
C THR A 387 -3.86 10.07 -15.29
N ALA A 388 -4.16 10.12 -14.00
CA ALA A 388 -4.24 11.36 -13.23
C ALA A 388 -2.85 11.95 -12.93
N ILE A 389 -1.82 11.09 -12.79
CA ILE A 389 -0.42 11.49 -12.56
C ILE A 389 0.33 11.44 -13.90
N ALA A 390 0.10 12.40 -14.76
CA ALA A 390 0.66 12.48 -16.12
C ALA A 390 2.21 12.31 -16.21
N GLY A 391 2.93 12.60 -15.11
CA GLY A 391 4.40 12.44 -15.03
C GLY A 391 4.86 10.98 -14.78
N GLN A 392 4.14 10.20 -13.99
CA GLN A 392 4.59 8.87 -13.55
C GLN A 392 4.44 7.81 -14.65
N MET A 393 3.34 7.87 -15.41
CA MET A 393 3.10 6.96 -16.53
C MET A 393 4.11 7.16 -17.67
N SER A 394 4.46 8.41 -17.98
CA SER A 394 5.53 8.71 -18.94
C SER A 394 6.88 8.17 -18.45
N ARG A 395 7.11 8.15 -17.13
CA ARG A 395 8.33 7.64 -16.49
C ARG A 395 8.45 6.12 -16.67
N GLU A 396 7.42 5.34 -16.29
CA GLU A 396 7.40 3.88 -16.48
C GLU A 396 7.63 3.49 -17.94
N LEU A 397 6.87 4.09 -18.85
CA LEU A 397 7.00 3.82 -20.28
C LEU A 397 8.38 4.18 -20.82
N SER A 398 8.97 5.27 -20.32
CA SER A 398 10.33 5.70 -20.66
C SER A 398 11.36 4.67 -20.23
N LEU A 399 11.31 4.21 -18.98
CA LEU A 399 12.25 3.22 -18.43
C LEU A 399 12.12 1.86 -19.15
N ILE A 400 10.90 1.39 -19.40
CA ILE A 400 10.65 0.17 -20.17
C ILE A 400 11.21 0.32 -21.60
N SER A 401 11.02 1.48 -22.23
CA SER A 401 11.54 1.75 -23.57
C SER A 401 13.07 1.78 -23.60
N LYS A 402 13.70 2.38 -22.57
CA LYS A 402 15.16 2.42 -22.40
C LYS A 402 15.73 1.00 -22.30
N GLU A 403 15.12 0.15 -21.46
CA GLU A 403 15.56 -1.24 -21.28
C GLU A 403 15.37 -2.09 -22.55
N ARG A 404 14.23 -1.95 -23.24
CA ARG A 404 14.00 -2.64 -24.52
C ARG A 404 15.03 -2.26 -25.58
N LYS A 405 15.49 -0.99 -25.62
CA LYS A 405 16.57 -0.56 -26.50
C LYS A 405 17.89 -1.19 -26.08
N ARG A 406 18.24 -1.15 -24.79
CA ARG A 406 19.46 -1.75 -24.25
C ARG A 406 19.60 -3.22 -24.64
N ARG A 407 18.53 -4.01 -24.43
CA ARG A 407 18.52 -5.47 -24.75
C ARG A 407 18.65 -5.77 -26.25
N LYS A 408 18.20 -4.87 -27.12
CA LYS A 408 18.36 -5.04 -28.57
C LYS A 408 19.76 -4.70 -29.07
N SER A 409 20.53 -3.94 -28.27
CA SER A 409 21.88 -3.49 -28.61
C SER A 409 22.97 -4.38 -27.99
N ALA A 410 22.60 -5.27 -27.06
CA ALA A 410 23.45 -6.28 -26.43
C ALA A 410 23.34 -7.62 -27.15
#